data_c7c6b5dbcb28796408c5b9fd44f22c1f
#
_entry.id   c7c6b5dbcb28796408c5b9fd44f22c1f
#
_cell.length_a   1.000
_cell.length_b   1.000
_cell.length_c   1.000
_cell.angle_alpha   90.00
_cell.angle_beta   90.00
_cell.angle_gamma   90.00
#
_symmetry.space_group_name_H-M   'P 1'
#
loop_
_entity.id
_entity.type
_entity.pdbx_description
1 polymer ?
#
loop_
_entity_poly.entity_id
_entity_poly.type
_entity_poly.pdbx_seq_one_letter_code
_entity_poly.pdbx_strand_id
1 'polypeptide(L)'
;MRTRTKKGIAAAATVMAASTAIFLGNTGGAAAAAPSLPALGLIGDGTTMCAFYTNTPGTLDWVRDVTGFAGNDTRLIGLDFRAKNGVLYGVGNYGGIYTLPTVPPSNGTYPIAKVGQLTVALDGASFGVDFNPAADRLRIISDTGQNLRHDVDGNSTIKDMPLTNNGAPAKGLTAAAYTNNDNNADTVTTLVDIDTQGDQVTIQAPANNGTQSPTGKLGVDAGPSAGFDIFSDLSGGKTVSNTAFATLLPSGGRQSFYTVDVFTGVATLIGTFPSIAPVTDAAVMLDTN
;
A
#
# COMPACT_ATOMS: atom_id res chain seq x y z
N MET A 1 38.66 34.91 -43.72
CA MET A 1 38.68 33.54 -43.16
C MET A 1 37.74 33.50 -41.96
N ARG A 2 36.49 33.04 -42.11
CA ARG A 2 35.47 33.00 -41.04
C ARG A 2 35.25 31.58 -40.60
N THR A 3 35.67 31.22 -39.41
CA THR A 3 35.47 29.92 -38.76
C THR A 3 34.03 29.82 -38.27
N ARG A 4 33.26 28.89 -38.82
CA ARG A 4 31.93 28.51 -38.32
C ARG A 4 32.06 27.48 -37.19
N THR A 5 31.69 27.81 -35.97
CA THR A 5 31.53 26.89 -34.86
C THR A 5 30.20 26.15 -35.01
N LYS A 6 30.24 24.82 -35.18
CA LYS A 6 29.06 23.95 -35.14
C LYS A 6 28.71 23.71 -33.66
N LYS A 7 27.54 24.18 -33.24
CA LYS A 7 26.93 23.77 -31.96
C LYS A 7 26.30 22.37 -32.14
N GLY A 8 26.88 21.40 -31.48
CA GLY A 8 26.28 20.07 -31.37
C GLY A 8 25.10 20.11 -30.40
N ILE A 9 23.92 19.70 -30.85
CA ILE A 9 22.75 19.44 -30.02
C ILE A 9 22.91 18.02 -29.47
N ALA A 10 23.15 17.89 -28.16
CA ALA A 10 23.11 16.60 -27.50
C ALA A 10 21.62 16.24 -27.28
N ALA A 11 21.12 15.27 -28.04
CA ALA A 11 19.82 14.68 -27.76
C ALA A 11 19.94 13.78 -26.53
N ALA A 12 19.33 14.17 -25.43
CA ALA A 12 19.15 13.32 -24.27
C ALA A 12 18.11 12.25 -24.64
N ALA A 13 18.55 11.03 -24.92
CA ALA A 13 17.65 9.87 -25.05
C ALA A 13 17.14 9.51 -23.66
N THR A 14 15.89 9.86 -23.37
CA THR A 14 15.17 9.36 -22.19
C THR A 14 14.84 7.89 -22.47
N VAL A 15 15.58 6.99 -21.84
CA VAL A 15 15.25 5.57 -21.83
C VAL A 15 14.04 5.44 -20.89
N MET A 16 12.82 5.31 -21.46
CA MET A 16 11.67 4.79 -20.74
C MET A 16 11.90 3.29 -20.55
N ALA A 17 12.32 2.91 -19.34
CA ALA A 17 12.25 1.52 -18.92
C ALA A 17 10.77 1.15 -18.76
N ALA A 18 10.24 0.37 -19.70
CA ALA A 18 8.92 -0.22 -19.57
C ALA A 18 8.99 -1.28 -18.46
N SER A 19 8.43 -0.96 -17.28
CA SER A 19 8.26 -1.91 -16.20
C SER A 19 7.17 -2.91 -16.61
N THR A 20 7.55 -4.15 -16.89
CA THR A 20 6.59 -5.25 -17.05
C THR A 20 6.19 -5.74 -15.65
N ALA A 21 5.11 -5.19 -15.09
CA ALA A 21 4.47 -5.80 -13.94
C ALA A 21 3.82 -7.12 -14.40
N ILE A 22 4.23 -8.24 -13.81
CA ILE A 22 3.63 -9.54 -14.11
C ILE A 22 2.38 -9.69 -13.24
N PHE A 23 1.22 -9.49 -13.84
CA PHE A 23 -0.07 -9.83 -13.26
C PHE A 23 -0.68 -10.97 -14.06
N LEU A 24 -1.17 -12.00 -13.38
CA LEU A 24 -1.95 -13.04 -14.03
C LEU A 24 -3.35 -12.48 -14.32
N GLY A 25 -3.59 -12.08 -15.56
CA GLY A 25 -4.92 -11.70 -16.03
C GLY A 25 -5.86 -12.89 -15.96
N ASN A 26 -6.98 -12.76 -15.25
CA ASN A 26 -8.01 -13.78 -15.16
C ASN A 26 -8.78 -13.83 -16.50
N THR A 27 -8.47 -14.82 -17.34
CA THR A 27 -9.23 -15.10 -18.58
C THR A 27 -10.50 -15.84 -18.20
N GLY A 28 -11.64 -15.15 -18.01
CA GLY A 28 -13.02 -15.61 -18.16
C GLY A 28 -13.43 -17.01 -17.68
N GLY A 29 -12.72 -17.63 -16.71
CA GLY A 29 -13.13 -18.82 -15.99
C GLY A 29 -13.73 -18.44 -14.64
N ALA A 30 -14.40 -19.37 -13.93
CA ALA A 30 -14.82 -19.15 -12.55
C ALA A 30 -13.65 -18.55 -11.77
N ALA A 31 -13.88 -17.42 -11.08
CA ALA A 31 -12.82 -16.72 -10.33
C ALA A 31 -12.08 -17.76 -9.47
N ALA A 32 -10.77 -17.86 -9.66
CA ALA A 32 -9.96 -18.74 -8.82
C ALA A 32 -10.15 -18.31 -7.37
N ALA A 33 -10.30 -19.29 -6.47
CA ALA A 33 -10.41 -18.98 -5.04
C ALA A 33 -9.18 -18.16 -4.62
N ALA A 34 -9.40 -17.13 -3.81
CA ALA A 34 -8.30 -16.34 -3.27
C ALA A 34 -7.30 -17.26 -2.52
N PRO A 35 -5.99 -17.03 -2.65
CA PRO A 35 -5.00 -17.82 -1.95
C PRO A 35 -5.17 -17.67 -0.43
N SER A 36 -4.84 -18.71 0.33
CA SER A 36 -4.87 -18.69 1.78
C SER A 36 -3.53 -18.21 2.32
N LEU A 37 -3.40 -16.92 2.55
CA LEU A 37 -2.19 -16.27 3.03
C LEU A 37 -2.44 -15.66 4.42
N PRO A 38 -1.47 -15.74 5.35
CA PRO A 38 -1.60 -15.04 6.62
C PRO A 38 -1.46 -13.53 6.41
N ALA A 39 -2.30 -12.77 7.10
CA ALA A 39 -2.31 -11.31 7.05
C ALA A 39 -2.50 -10.71 8.45
N LEU A 40 -1.94 -9.55 8.66
CA LEU A 40 -2.16 -8.71 9.84
C LEU A 40 -3.05 -7.54 9.46
N GLY A 41 -4.02 -7.24 10.30
CA GLY A 41 -5.02 -6.20 10.03
C GLY A 41 -5.12 -5.16 11.13
N LEU A 42 -5.38 -3.94 10.72
CA LEU A 42 -5.67 -2.79 11.58
C LEU A 42 -7.18 -2.65 11.70
N ILE A 43 -7.69 -2.61 12.93
CA ILE A 43 -9.13 -2.59 13.17
C ILE A 43 -9.60 -1.17 13.51
N GLY A 44 -10.72 -0.79 12.91
CA GLY A 44 -11.50 0.39 13.28
C GLY A 44 -10.71 1.68 13.19
N ASP A 45 -10.50 2.32 14.32
CA ASP A 45 -9.80 3.59 14.43
C ASP A 45 -8.27 3.48 14.44
N GLY A 46 -7.71 2.26 14.37
CA GLY A 46 -6.27 2.06 14.35
C GLY A 46 -5.63 1.84 15.73
N THR A 47 -6.43 1.51 16.74
CA THR A 47 -5.95 1.19 18.11
C THR A 47 -5.92 -0.30 18.40
N THR A 48 -6.36 -1.13 17.47
CA THR A 48 -6.47 -2.59 17.63
C THR A 48 -5.92 -3.30 16.40
N MET A 49 -5.22 -4.39 16.61
CA MET A 49 -4.66 -5.27 15.56
C MET A 49 -5.31 -6.65 15.60
N CYS A 50 -5.32 -7.31 14.46
CA CYS A 50 -5.72 -8.71 14.34
C CYS A 50 -4.84 -9.48 13.38
N ALA A 51 -5.00 -10.82 13.37
CA ALA A 51 -4.54 -11.67 12.27
C ALA A 51 -5.72 -12.43 11.66
N PHE A 52 -5.60 -12.73 10.38
CA PHE A 52 -6.59 -13.51 9.64
C PHE A 52 -5.92 -14.17 8.41
N TYR A 53 -6.65 -15.07 7.75
CA TYR A 53 -6.24 -15.59 6.45
C TYR A 53 -7.03 -14.92 5.33
N THR A 54 -6.35 -14.58 4.25
CA THR A 54 -6.91 -13.82 3.12
C THR A 54 -8.15 -14.47 2.50
N ASN A 55 -8.25 -15.80 2.53
CA ASN A 55 -9.41 -16.54 2.02
C ASN A 55 -10.58 -16.68 3.01
N THR A 56 -10.39 -16.34 4.29
CA THR A 56 -11.41 -16.45 5.36
C THR A 56 -11.46 -15.21 6.25
N PRO A 57 -11.66 -13.99 5.69
CA PRO A 57 -11.57 -12.73 6.45
C PRO A 57 -12.64 -12.59 7.54
N GLY A 58 -13.72 -13.40 7.48
CA GLY A 58 -14.74 -13.44 8.52
C GLY A 58 -14.29 -14.10 9.83
N THR A 59 -13.12 -14.75 9.86
CA THR A 59 -12.55 -15.42 11.02
C THR A 59 -11.22 -14.78 11.37
N LEU A 60 -11.14 -14.17 12.57
CA LEU A 60 -9.90 -13.57 13.07
C LEU A 60 -9.23 -14.54 14.04
N ASP A 61 -7.93 -14.80 13.84
CA ASP A 61 -7.15 -15.69 14.69
C ASP A 61 -6.94 -15.11 16.09
N TRP A 62 -6.72 -13.82 16.15
CA TRP A 62 -6.63 -13.06 17.39
C TRP A 62 -6.97 -11.58 17.13
N VAL A 63 -7.34 -10.89 18.22
CA VAL A 63 -7.59 -9.43 18.29
C VAL A 63 -6.91 -8.92 19.53
N ARG A 64 -6.10 -7.83 19.43
CA ARG A 64 -5.31 -7.25 20.50
C ARG A 64 -5.25 -5.73 20.42
N ASP A 65 -5.39 -5.07 21.57
CA ASP A 65 -5.21 -3.62 21.67
C ASP A 65 -3.74 -3.24 21.53
N VAL A 66 -3.48 -2.23 20.69
CA VAL A 66 -2.15 -1.69 20.45
C VAL A 66 -1.68 -0.88 21.66
N THR A 67 -0.46 -1.12 22.08
CA THR A 67 0.19 -0.39 23.18
C THR A 67 1.59 0.05 22.77
N GLY A 68 2.12 1.10 23.39
CA GLY A 68 3.47 1.59 23.08
C GLY A 68 3.52 2.79 22.15
N PHE A 69 2.38 3.45 21.91
CA PHE A 69 2.38 4.75 21.22
C PHE A 69 3.27 5.75 21.97
N ALA A 70 4.01 6.57 21.24
CA ALA A 70 4.93 7.54 21.78
C ALA A 70 4.77 8.92 21.11
N GLY A 71 5.10 9.97 21.85
CA GLY A 71 4.85 11.35 21.41
C GLY A 71 3.36 11.68 21.45
N ASN A 72 2.84 12.21 20.35
CA ASN A 72 1.42 12.55 20.23
C ASN A 72 0.59 11.46 19.52
N ASP A 73 1.22 10.38 19.08
CA ASP A 73 0.50 9.29 18.40
C ASP A 73 -0.43 8.57 19.37
N THR A 74 -1.63 8.29 18.91
CA THR A 74 -2.67 7.59 19.67
C THR A 74 -3.26 6.40 18.93
N ARG A 75 -2.94 6.29 17.61
CA ARG A 75 -3.43 5.24 16.72
C ARG A 75 -2.50 5.08 15.52
N LEU A 76 -2.57 3.94 14.86
CA LEU A 76 -1.96 3.72 13.55
C LEU A 76 -2.90 4.19 12.43
N ILE A 77 -2.33 4.62 11.30
CA ILE A 77 -3.06 5.05 10.11
C ILE A 77 -2.79 4.16 8.90
N GLY A 78 -1.88 3.23 9.02
CA GLY A 78 -1.54 2.26 7.99
C GLY A 78 -0.34 1.42 8.42
N LEU A 79 -0.17 0.27 7.76
CA LEU A 79 0.89 -0.70 8.04
C LEU A 79 1.34 -1.41 6.76
N ASP A 80 2.61 -1.81 6.74
CA ASP A 80 3.15 -2.63 5.67
C ASP A 80 4.43 -3.36 6.08
N PHE A 81 4.73 -4.46 5.40
CA PHE A 81 5.97 -5.20 5.52
C PHE A 81 7.08 -4.58 4.68
N ARG A 82 8.21 -4.26 5.31
CA ARG A 82 9.40 -3.83 4.59
C ARG A 82 10.11 -5.04 3.97
N ALA A 83 10.09 -5.17 2.65
CA ALA A 83 10.69 -6.31 1.93
C ALA A 83 12.17 -6.53 2.31
N LYS A 84 12.94 -5.47 2.53
CA LYS A 84 14.38 -5.53 2.86
C LYS A 84 14.72 -6.35 4.11
N ASN A 85 13.85 -6.36 5.11
CA ASN A 85 14.13 -7.01 6.40
C ASN A 85 12.99 -7.88 6.92
N GLY A 86 11.86 -7.96 6.23
CA GLY A 86 10.68 -8.75 6.62
C GLY A 86 9.96 -8.25 7.87
N VAL A 87 10.29 -7.05 8.34
CA VAL A 87 9.67 -6.46 9.55
C VAL A 87 8.40 -5.72 9.16
N LEU A 88 7.34 -5.89 9.96
CA LEU A 88 6.12 -5.10 9.84
C LEU A 88 6.35 -3.71 10.46
N TYR A 89 5.98 -2.68 9.72
CA TYR A 89 6.00 -1.29 10.17
C TYR A 89 4.58 -0.73 10.19
N GLY A 90 4.38 0.28 11.02
CA GLY A 90 3.17 1.08 11.06
C GLY A 90 3.48 2.56 11.18
N VAL A 91 2.56 3.38 10.70
CA VAL A 91 2.63 4.84 10.78
C VAL A 91 1.61 5.34 11.79
N GLY A 92 2.04 6.14 12.75
CA GLY A 92 1.16 6.80 13.73
C GLY A 92 0.48 8.04 13.15
N ASN A 93 -0.66 8.42 13.74
CA ASN A 93 -1.47 9.55 13.27
C ASN A 93 -0.81 10.95 13.41
N TYR A 94 0.32 11.03 14.09
CA TYR A 94 1.19 12.22 14.12
C TYR A 94 2.56 11.93 13.48
N GLY A 95 2.63 10.85 12.68
CA GLY A 95 3.79 10.53 11.85
C GLY A 95 4.90 9.75 12.56
N GLY A 96 4.67 9.18 13.73
CA GLY A 96 5.60 8.22 14.32
C GLY A 96 5.73 6.98 13.43
N ILE A 97 6.94 6.46 13.29
CA ILE A 97 7.21 5.20 12.62
C ILE A 97 7.47 4.14 13.67
N TYR A 98 6.76 3.03 13.56
CA TYR A 98 6.79 1.94 14.55
C TYR A 98 7.15 0.61 13.89
N THR A 99 7.83 -0.25 14.63
CA THR A 99 7.92 -1.68 14.30
C THR A 99 6.89 -2.46 15.11
N LEU A 100 6.33 -3.47 14.46
CA LEU A 100 5.23 -4.28 14.98
C LEU A 100 5.64 -5.76 14.99
N PRO A 101 5.31 -6.53 16.06
CA PRO A 101 5.56 -7.97 16.07
C PRO A 101 4.58 -8.68 15.13
N THR A 102 5.03 -9.74 14.44
CA THR A 102 4.14 -10.58 13.61
C THR A 102 3.33 -11.57 14.43
N VAL A 103 3.79 -11.87 15.64
CA VAL A 103 3.10 -12.73 16.60
C VAL A 103 2.88 -11.94 17.89
N PRO A 104 1.64 -11.80 18.37
CA PRO A 104 1.38 -11.08 19.60
C PRO A 104 1.96 -11.83 20.81
N PRO A 105 2.48 -11.11 21.81
CA PRO A 105 2.87 -11.75 23.05
C PRO A 105 1.66 -12.31 23.81
N SER A 106 1.91 -13.28 24.70
CA SER A 106 0.87 -13.99 25.44
C SER A 106 0.10 -13.13 26.46
N ASN A 107 0.59 -11.91 26.76
CA ASN A 107 0.01 -11.02 27.77
C ASN A 107 -1.30 -10.30 27.37
N GLY A 108 -1.80 -10.54 26.15
CA GLY A 108 -3.09 -10.02 25.71
C GLY A 108 -3.07 -8.63 25.06
N THR A 109 -1.93 -7.92 25.01
CA THR A 109 -1.75 -6.65 24.30
C THR A 109 -0.86 -6.82 23.06
N TYR A 110 -0.83 -5.79 22.18
CA TYR A 110 0.02 -5.75 21.00
C TYR A 110 0.99 -4.58 21.10
N PRO A 111 2.19 -4.80 21.68
CA PRO A 111 3.16 -3.74 21.90
C PRO A 111 3.86 -3.37 20.60
N ILE A 112 3.92 -2.06 20.29
CA ILE A 112 4.68 -1.50 19.19
C ILE A 112 5.87 -0.70 19.72
N ALA A 113 6.91 -0.56 18.90
CA ALA A 113 8.10 0.19 19.28
C ALA A 113 8.38 1.31 18.27
N LYS A 114 8.43 2.56 18.77
CA LYS A 114 8.78 3.70 17.93
C LYS A 114 10.24 3.63 17.49
N VAL A 115 10.47 3.72 16.17
CA VAL A 115 11.81 3.66 15.55
C VAL A 115 12.16 4.90 14.74
N GLY A 116 11.18 5.77 14.47
CA GLY A 116 11.38 6.96 13.67
C GLY A 116 10.24 7.96 13.78
N GLN A 117 10.35 9.05 13.01
CA GLN A 117 9.35 10.11 12.95
C GLN A 117 9.38 10.76 11.58
N LEU A 118 8.21 10.93 10.96
CA LEU A 118 8.11 11.78 9.76
C LEU A 118 8.56 13.20 10.08
N THR A 119 9.41 13.76 9.25
CA THR A 119 9.87 15.16 9.36
C THR A 119 8.95 16.14 8.64
N VAL A 120 7.94 15.63 7.95
CA VAL A 120 6.86 16.38 7.30
C VAL A 120 5.56 15.96 7.96
N ALA A 121 4.75 16.93 8.40
CA ALA A 121 3.46 16.67 9.01
C ALA A 121 2.49 15.98 8.00
N LEU A 122 1.68 15.07 8.52
CA LEU A 122 0.60 14.44 7.78
C LEU A 122 -0.50 15.46 7.47
N ASP A 123 -1.07 15.36 6.28
CA ASP A 123 -2.18 16.19 5.79
C ASP A 123 -3.22 15.28 5.13
N GLY A 124 -4.35 15.08 5.81
CA GLY A 124 -5.43 14.20 5.37
C GLY A 124 -6.13 13.51 6.53
N ALA A 125 -7.17 12.75 6.21
CA ALA A 125 -7.93 11.92 7.12
C ALA A 125 -7.76 10.43 6.84
N SER A 126 -7.55 10.07 5.59
CA SER A 126 -7.33 8.68 5.12
C SER A 126 -5.99 8.61 4.38
N PHE A 127 -5.26 7.52 4.61
CA PHE A 127 -3.88 7.39 4.12
C PHE A 127 -3.65 6.01 3.51
N GLY A 128 -2.86 5.95 2.43
CA GLY A 128 -2.23 4.74 1.93
C GLY A 128 -0.77 4.69 2.39
N VAL A 129 -0.35 3.54 2.89
CA VAL A 129 0.99 3.32 3.46
C VAL A 129 1.57 2.05 2.88
N ASP A 130 2.74 2.13 2.23
CA ASP A 130 3.38 0.96 1.64
C ASP A 130 4.88 1.18 1.40
N PHE A 131 5.68 0.12 1.45
CA PHE A 131 7.10 0.18 1.15
C PHE A 131 7.38 -0.03 -0.33
N ASN A 132 8.11 0.90 -0.92
CA ASN A 132 8.73 0.68 -2.23
C ASN A 132 9.88 -0.33 -2.10
N PRO A 133 9.75 -1.56 -2.61
CA PRO A 133 10.76 -2.60 -2.42
C PRO A 133 12.06 -2.29 -3.17
N ALA A 134 11.98 -1.63 -4.33
CA ALA A 134 13.14 -1.32 -5.15
C ALA A 134 13.97 -0.15 -4.59
N ALA A 135 13.31 0.86 -3.98
CA ALA A 135 13.98 2.03 -3.43
C ALA A 135 14.17 1.98 -1.92
N ASP A 136 13.56 1.01 -1.25
CA ASP A 136 13.53 0.87 0.21
C ASP A 136 13.09 2.16 0.90
N ARG A 137 11.90 2.65 0.52
CA ARG A 137 11.29 3.88 1.07
C ARG A 137 9.84 3.63 1.41
N LEU A 138 9.44 4.07 2.59
CA LEU A 138 8.05 4.06 3.01
C LEU A 138 7.30 5.18 2.29
N ARG A 139 6.30 4.82 1.50
CA ARG A 139 5.37 5.74 0.84
C ARG A 139 4.21 6.02 1.75
N ILE A 140 3.81 7.29 1.87
CA ILE A 140 2.55 7.69 2.49
C ILE A 140 1.86 8.64 1.51
N ILE A 141 0.65 8.29 1.10
CA ILE A 141 -0.25 9.17 0.35
C ILE A 141 -1.47 9.50 1.19
N SER A 142 -2.22 10.54 0.82
CA SER A 142 -3.46 10.89 1.52
C SER A 142 -4.60 11.30 0.59
N ASP A 143 -5.80 11.27 1.15
CA ASP A 143 -7.04 11.72 0.52
C ASP A 143 -7.04 13.19 0.09
N THR A 144 -6.16 14.01 0.66
CA THR A 144 -5.97 15.43 0.26
C THR A 144 -5.01 15.59 -0.92
N GLY A 145 -4.30 14.53 -1.30
CA GLY A 145 -3.30 14.53 -2.37
C GLY A 145 -1.87 14.73 -1.88
N GLN A 146 -1.60 14.59 -0.58
CA GLN A 146 -0.24 14.55 -0.08
C GLN A 146 0.47 13.31 -0.59
N ASN A 147 1.79 13.44 -0.88
CA ASN A 147 2.63 12.37 -1.38
C ASN A 147 4.00 12.46 -0.69
N LEU A 148 4.27 11.53 0.21
CA LEU A 148 5.49 11.49 1.00
C LEU A 148 6.26 10.20 0.73
N ARG A 149 7.58 10.27 0.85
CA ARG A 149 8.45 9.09 0.99
C ARG A 149 9.41 9.29 2.15
N HIS A 150 9.54 8.26 2.98
CA HIS A 150 10.35 8.30 4.18
C HIS A 150 11.46 7.24 4.11
N ASP A 151 12.67 7.67 4.42
CA ASP A 151 13.82 6.78 4.66
C ASP A 151 13.82 6.38 6.14
N VAL A 152 13.43 5.13 6.40
CA VAL A 152 13.34 4.63 7.77
C VAL A 152 14.71 4.54 8.44
N ASP A 153 15.74 4.14 7.69
CA ASP A 153 17.11 4.00 8.23
C ASP A 153 17.76 5.37 8.46
N GLY A 154 17.53 6.33 7.54
CA GLY A 154 18.04 7.70 7.64
C GLY A 154 17.13 8.65 8.41
N ASN A 155 15.95 8.21 8.84
CA ASN A 155 14.91 8.99 9.54
C ASN A 155 14.64 10.35 8.88
N SER A 156 14.43 10.35 7.55
CA SER A 156 14.21 11.56 6.77
C SER A 156 13.02 11.42 5.82
N THR A 157 12.20 12.48 5.70
CA THR A 157 11.00 12.47 4.87
C THR A 157 11.17 13.48 3.73
N ILE A 158 10.83 13.07 2.53
CA ILE A 158 10.74 13.93 1.36
C ILE A 158 9.26 14.11 1.02
N LYS A 159 8.85 15.38 0.86
CA LYS A 159 7.57 15.72 0.26
C LYS A 159 7.75 15.73 -1.25
N ASP A 160 7.21 14.71 -1.89
CA ASP A 160 7.19 14.60 -3.34
C ASP A 160 6.12 15.51 -3.97
N MET A 161 5.98 15.50 -5.29
CA MET A 161 4.94 16.29 -5.95
C MET A 161 3.55 15.80 -5.52
N PRO A 162 2.60 16.72 -5.29
CA PRO A 162 1.25 16.34 -4.91
C PRO A 162 0.58 15.46 -5.97
N LEU A 163 -0.40 14.66 -5.53
CA LEU A 163 -1.13 13.78 -6.43
C LEU A 163 -1.95 14.58 -7.45
N THR A 164 -1.85 14.20 -8.71
CA THR A 164 -2.55 14.85 -9.82
C THR A 164 -3.10 13.83 -10.81
N ASN A 165 -4.26 14.13 -11.40
CA ASN A 165 -4.83 13.39 -12.52
C ASN A 165 -5.03 14.36 -13.69
N ASN A 166 -4.42 14.08 -14.84
CA ASN A 166 -4.44 14.97 -16.01
C ASN A 166 -4.05 16.43 -15.67
N GLY A 167 -3.09 16.62 -14.75
CA GLY A 167 -2.61 17.92 -14.30
C GLY A 167 -3.52 18.66 -13.29
N ALA A 168 -4.70 18.12 -12.98
CA ALA A 168 -5.56 18.63 -11.91
C ALA A 168 -5.23 17.93 -10.58
N PRO A 169 -5.41 18.60 -9.42
CA PRO A 169 -5.24 17.96 -8.12
C PRO A 169 -6.11 16.70 -7.99
N ALA A 170 -5.50 15.56 -7.63
CA ALA A 170 -6.19 14.32 -7.34
C ALA A 170 -6.44 14.21 -5.83
N LYS A 171 -7.67 13.88 -5.46
CA LYS A 171 -8.12 13.68 -4.08
C LYS A 171 -8.82 12.34 -3.96
N GLY A 172 -9.01 11.88 -2.71
CA GLY A 172 -9.70 10.62 -2.46
C GLY A 172 -8.83 9.37 -2.67
N LEU A 173 -7.50 9.53 -2.85
CA LEU A 173 -6.55 8.42 -2.85
C LEU A 173 -6.33 8.01 -1.39
N THR A 174 -6.88 6.87 -0.99
CA THR A 174 -6.97 6.47 0.42
C THR A 174 -6.18 5.21 0.76
N ALA A 175 -5.69 4.49 -0.26
CA ALA A 175 -4.85 3.32 -0.08
C ALA A 175 -3.85 3.21 -1.22
N ALA A 176 -2.70 2.56 -0.95
CA ALA A 176 -1.60 2.44 -1.90
C ALA A 176 -0.83 1.14 -1.68
N ALA A 177 -0.34 0.52 -2.76
CA ALA A 177 0.52 -0.65 -2.68
C ALA A 177 1.51 -0.72 -3.85
N TYR A 178 2.73 -1.19 -3.58
CA TYR A 178 3.73 -1.48 -4.59
C TYR A 178 3.68 -2.95 -5.01
N THR A 179 3.95 -3.20 -6.28
CA THR A 179 4.16 -4.55 -6.80
C THR A 179 5.58 -5.04 -6.52
N ASN A 180 5.77 -6.36 -6.66
CA ASN A 180 7.09 -7.00 -6.69
C ASN A 180 7.88 -6.80 -5.39
N ASN A 181 7.30 -7.24 -4.26
CA ASN A 181 7.88 -7.19 -2.92
C ASN A 181 9.06 -8.18 -2.76
N ASP A 182 10.02 -8.11 -3.67
CA ASP A 182 11.29 -8.84 -3.62
C ASP A 182 12.48 -7.88 -3.45
N ASN A 183 13.63 -8.41 -3.06
CA ASN A 183 14.86 -7.65 -2.89
C ASN A 183 15.78 -7.76 -4.12
N ASN A 184 15.25 -8.12 -5.29
CA ASN A 184 16.01 -8.29 -6.50
C ASN A 184 16.21 -6.95 -7.22
N ALA A 185 17.46 -6.54 -7.41
CA ALA A 185 17.79 -5.25 -8.04
C ALA A 185 17.36 -5.15 -9.52
N ASP A 186 17.10 -6.28 -10.16
CA ASP A 186 16.63 -6.33 -11.56
C ASP A 186 15.10 -6.24 -11.66
N THR A 187 14.41 -6.37 -10.54
CA THR A 187 12.94 -6.27 -10.49
C THR A 187 12.53 -4.82 -10.25
N VAL A 188 11.71 -4.28 -11.14
CA VAL A 188 11.12 -2.95 -10.97
C VAL A 188 9.76 -3.06 -10.31
N THR A 189 9.30 -1.98 -9.68
CA THR A 189 8.01 -1.93 -9.00
C THR A 189 7.10 -0.87 -9.60
N THR A 190 5.79 -1.07 -9.44
CA THR A 190 4.74 -0.11 -9.82
C THR A 190 3.91 0.23 -8.60
N LEU A 191 3.67 1.51 -8.37
CA LEU A 191 2.75 1.97 -7.33
C LEU A 191 1.33 2.01 -7.89
N VAL A 192 0.43 1.38 -7.17
CA VAL A 192 -1.00 1.32 -7.46
C VAL A 192 -1.76 1.90 -6.28
N ASP A 193 -2.71 2.77 -6.54
CA ASP A 193 -3.51 3.44 -5.53
C ASP A 193 -5.00 3.12 -5.70
N ILE A 194 -5.75 3.19 -4.61
CA ILE A 194 -7.23 3.18 -4.62
C ILE A 194 -7.74 4.59 -4.41
N ASP A 195 -8.51 5.04 -5.38
CA ASP A 195 -9.29 6.29 -5.34
C ASP A 195 -10.73 5.95 -4.95
N THR A 196 -11.06 6.16 -3.68
CA THR A 196 -12.42 5.91 -3.14
C THR A 196 -13.40 7.02 -3.46
N GLN A 197 -12.94 8.20 -3.91
CA GLN A 197 -13.84 9.24 -4.40
C GLN A 197 -14.28 8.95 -5.83
N GLY A 198 -13.40 8.34 -6.62
CA GLY A 198 -13.69 7.93 -7.99
C GLY A 198 -14.13 6.47 -8.10
N ASP A 199 -14.12 5.67 -7.03
CA ASP A 199 -14.37 4.22 -7.04
C ASP A 199 -13.54 3.50 -8.10
N GLN A 200 -12.23 3.71 -8.08
CA GLN A 200 -11.36 3.22 -9.14
C GLN A 200 -9.95 2.88 -8.62
N VAL A 201 -9.27 2.07 -9.40
CA VAL A 201 -7.83 1.82 -9.25
C VAL A 201 -7.07 2.78 -10.14
N THR A 202 -5.94 3.28 -9.67
CA THR A 202 -5.04 4.14 -10.44
C THR A 202 -3.60 3.68 -10.33
N ILE A 203 -2.81 3.85 -11.40
CA ILE A 203 -1.36 3.69 -11.36
C ILE A 203 -0.74 5.06 -11.08
N GLN A 204 0.10 5.17 -10.05
CA GLN A 204 0.88 6.37 -9.77
C GLN A 204 2.26 6.27 -10.44
N ALA A 205 2.41 6.89 -11.61
CA ALA A 205 3.66 6.82 -12.37
C ALA A 205 3.97 8.14 -13.12
N PRO A 206 5.17 8.73 -12.94
CA PRO A 206 6.18 8.36 -11.94
C PRO A 206 5.68 8.62 -10.50
N ALA A 207 5.96 7.70 -9.57
CA ALA A 207 5.45 7.76 -8.19
C ALA A 207 5.80 9.08 -7.48
N ASN A 208 7.04 9.58 -7.66
CA ASN A 208 7.50 10.84 -7.04
C ASN A 208 6.88 12.10 -7.68
N ASN A 209 6.34 11.98 -8.89
CA ASN A 209 5.63 13.08 -9.55
C ASN A 209 4.14 13.13 -9.17
N GLY A 210 3.64 12.11 -8.48
CA GLY A 210 2.25 12.04 -8.05
C GLY A 210 1.23 11.92 -9.19
N THR A 211 1.66 11.50 -10.39
CA THR A 211 0.80 11.43 -11.56
C THR A 211 -0.06 10.18 -11.52
N GLN A 212 -1.37 10.36 -11.50
CA GLN A 212 -2.37 9.30 -11.46
C GLN A 212 -2.88 8.96 -12.84
N SER A 213 -2.97 7.66 -13.13
CA SER A 213 -3.51 7.10 -14.37
C SER A 213 -4.55 6.03 -14.03
N PRO A 214 -5.85 6.35 -14.04
CA PRO A 214 -6.91 5.39 -13.74
C PRO A 214 -6.86 4.17 -14.67
N THR A 215 -7.00 2.97 -14.10
CA THR A 215 -7.04 1.70 -14.87
C THR A 215 -8.46 1.20 -15.04
N GLY A 216 -9.32 1.37 -14.02
CA GLY A 216 -10.72 0.99 -14.11
C GLY A 216 -11.46 1.12 -12.79
N LYS A 217 -12.76 0.83 -12.84
CA LYS A 217 -13.66 0.98 -11.70
C LYS A 217 -13.63 -0.24 -10.79
N LEU A 218 -13.72 0.00 -9.47
CA LEU A 218 -13.81 -1.07 -8.46
C LEU A 218 -15.08 -1.93 -8.62
N GLY A 219 -16.13 -1.38 -9.18
CA GLY A 219 -17.45 -2.03 -9.19
C GLY A 219 -18.15 -2.00 -7.82
N VAL A 220 -17.59 -1.25 -6.88
CA VAL A 220 -18.08 -1.04 -5.51
C VAL A 220 -18.07 0.45 -5.24
N ASP A 221 -19.14 1.01 -4.69
CA ASP A 221 -19.20 2.37 -4.16
C ASP A 221 -18.52 2.36 -2.78
N ALA A 222 -17.25 2.74 -2.75
CA ALA A 222 -16.36 2.58 -1.61
C ALA A 222 -16.30 3.87 -0.77
N GLY A 223 -16.50 3.74 0.53
CA GLY A 223 -16.22 4.82 1.49
C GLY A 223 -14.71 5.06 1.68
N PRO A 224 -14.32 6.14 2.37
CA PRO A 224 -12.92 6.57 2.50
C PRO A 224 -12.05 5.63 3.36
N SER A 225 -12.65 4.64 4.03
CA SER A 225 -11.93 3.63 4.80
C SER A 225 -11.54 2.48 3.86
N ALA A 226 -10.33 2.54 3.35
CA ALA A 226 -9.76 1.52 2.48
C ALA A 226 -8.31 1.23 2.89
N GLY A 227 -7.91 -0.05 2.79
CA GLY A 227 -6.54 -0.51 2.85
C GLY A 227 -6.22 -1.29 1.58
N PHE A 228 -4.94 -1.37 1.22
CA PHE A 228 -4.52 -2.03 -0.02
C PHE A 228 -3.12 -2.61 0.14
N ASP A 229 -2.96 -3.87 -0.26
CA ASP A 229 -1.66 -4.54 -0.27
C ASP A 229 -1.55 -5.48 -1.46
N ILE A 230 -0.33 -5.67 -1.96
CA ILE A 230 -0.03 -6.55 -3.08
C ILE A 230 0.96 -7.62 -2.64
N PHE A 231 0.45 -8.83 -2.43
CA PHE A 231 1.27 -10.02 -2.20
C PHE A 231 2.02 -10.40 -3.47
N SER A 232 3.32 -10.60 -3.34
CA SER A 232 4.20 -11.08 -4.42
C SER A 232 4.62 -12.51 -4.13
N ASP A 233 4.25 -13.42 -5.03
CA ASP A 233 4.68 -14.82 -5.01
C ASP A 233 6.10 -14.91 -5.60
N LEU A 234 7.03 -15.49 -4.87
CA LEU A 234 8.44 -15.53 -5.22
C LEU A 234 8.88 -16.91 -5.70
N SER A 235 9.82 -16.94 -6.60
CA SER A 235 10.55 -18.14 -6.98
C SER A 235 12.02 -17.79 -7.18
N GLY A 236 12.88 -18.38 -6.35
CA GLY A 236 14.31 -18.08 -6.39
C GLY A 236 14.62 -16.60 -6.11
N GLY A 237 13.88 -15.98 -5.20
CA GLY A 237 14.06 -14.59 -4.80
C GLY A 237 13.59 -13.53 -5.83
N LYS A 238 12.79 -13.94 -6.81
CA LYS A 238 12.17 -13.05 -7.81
C LYS A 238 10.67 -13.22 -7.83
N THR A 239 9.95 -12.13 -7.96
CA THR A 239 8.50 -12.14 -8.13
C THR A 239 8.11 -12.86 -9.43
N VAL A 240 7.24 -13.85 -9.32
CA VAL A 240 6.65 -14.58 -10.45
C VAL A 240 5.19 -14.24 -10.67
N SER A 241 4.49 -13.78 -9.62
CA SER A 241 3.13 -13.26 -9.73
C SER A 241 2.81 -12.28 -8.60
N ASN A 242 1.78 -11.45 -8.81
CA ASN A 242 1.26 -10.52 -7.82
C ASN A 242 -0.24 -10.78 -7.64
N THR A 243 -0.70 -10.74 -6.38
CA THR A 243 -2.13 -10.78 -6.03
C THR A 243 -2.44 -9.57 -5.17
N ALA A 244 -3.29 -8.68 -5.67
CA ALA A 244 -3.68 -7.48 -4.95
C ALA A 244 -4.93 -7.72 -4.10
N PHE A 245 -4.89 -7.24 -2.86
CA PHE A 245 -5.95 -7.33 -1.87
C PHE A 245 -6.35 -5.95 -1.37
N ALA A 246 -7.64 -5.74 -1.17
CA ALA A 246 -8.15 -4.52 -0.58
C ALA A 246 -9.12 -4.78 0.57
N THR A 247 -9.04 -3.97 1.60
CA THR A 247 -10.13 -3.77 2.54
C THR A 247 -10.95 -2.58 2.06
N LEU A 248 -12.25 -2.76 1.85
CA LEU A 248 -13.14 -1.69 1.40
C LEU A 248 -14.38 -1.65 2.29
N LEU A 249 -14.91 -0.43 2.50
CA LEU A 249 -16.20 -0.19 3.15
C LEU A 249 -17.24 0.17 2.07
N PRO A 250 -18.04 -0.79 1.57
CA PRO A 250 -19.11 -0.48 0.62
C PRO A 250 -20.17 0.43 1.23
N SER A 251 -20.74 1.33 0.45
CA SER A 251 -21.84 2.19 0.85
C SER A 251 -23.02 1.37 1.38
N GLY A 252 -23.46 1.65 2.61
CA GLY A 252 -24.51 0.89 3.29
C GLY A 252 -24.12 -0.54 3.71
N GLY A 253 -22.86 -0.93 3.50
CA GLY A 253 -22.33 -2.27 3.82
C GLY A 253 -21.47 -2.32 5.07
N ARG A 254 -20.62 -3.35 5.13
CA ARG A 254 -19.62 -3.56 6.19
C ARG A 254 -18.24 -3.67 5.56
N GLN A 255 -17.21 -3.36 6.35
CA GLN A 255 -15.83 -3.58 5.95
C GLN A 255 -15.64 -5.00 5.42
N SER A 256 -15.14 -5.12 4.21
CA SER A 256 -15.04 -6.38 3.49
C SER A 256 -13.69 -6.50 2.79
N PHE A 257 -13.29 -7.71 2.50
CA PHE A 257 -12.01 -8.03 1.89
C PHE A 257 -12.20 -8.50 0.45
N TYR A 258 -11.39 -8.00 -0.46
CA TYR A 258 -11.50 -8.21 -1.90
C TYR A 258 -10.16 -8.60 -2.50
N THR A 259 -10.17 -9.37 -3.59
CA THR A 259 -9.09 -9.30 -4.58
C THR A 259 -9.37 -8.14 -5.53
N VAL A 260 -8.31 -7.52 -6.05
CA VAL A 260 -8.41 -6.40 -7.00
C VAL A 260 -7.61 -6.71 -8.25
N ASP A 261 -8.25 -6.63 -9.41
CA ASP A 261 -7.54 -6.64 -10.69
C ASP A 261 -7.05 -5.21 -10.97
N VAL A 262 -5.77 -4.99 -10.81
CA VAL A 262 -5.17 -3.65 -10.92
C VAL A 262 -5.21 -3.07 -12.35
N PHE A 263 -5.43 -3.89 -13.37
CA PHE A 263 -5.52 -3.43 -14.77
C PHE A 263 -6.93 -3.04 -15.18
N THR A 264 -7.93 -3.72 -14.63
CA THR A 264 -9.34 -3.46 -14.92
C THR A 264 -10.03 -2.68 -13.81
N GLY A 265 -9.40 -2.57 -12.65
CA GLY A 265 -9.93 -1.96 -11.43
C GLY A 265 -10.89 -2.86 -10.65
N VAL A 266 -11.38 -3.96 -11.22
CA VAL A 266 -12.47 -4.76 -10.66
C VAL A 266 -12.08 -5.37 -9.30
N ALA A 267 -12.87 -5.05 -8.27
CA ALA A 267 -12.79 -5.67 -6.95
C ALA A 267 -13.75 -6.87 -6.86
N THR A 268 -13.23 -8.02 -6.51
CA THR A 268 -14.01 -9.26 -6.32
C THR A 268 -14.06 -9.61 -4.84
N LEU A 269 -15.26 -9.69 -4.27
CA LEU A 269 -15.47 -9.96 -2.85
C LEU A 269 -14.96 -11.36 -2.48
N ILE A 270 -14.10 -11.43 -1.45
CA ILE A 270 -13.69 -12.67 -0.79
C ILE A 270 -14.61 -12.95 0.40
N GLY A 271 -14.83 -11.93 1.25
CA GLY A 271 -15.69 -12.05 2.42
C GLY A 271 -15.77 -10.76 3.22
N THR A 272 -16.58 -10.79 4.27
CA THR A 272 -16.86 -9.62 5.11
C THR A 272 -16.28 -9.84 6.50
N PHE A 273 -15.64 -8.83 7.05
CA PHE A 273 -15.10 -8.86 8.41
C PHE A 273 -16.22 -8.84 9.46
N PRO A 274 -15.97 -9.34 10.69
CA PRO A 274 -16.92 -9.24 11.78
C PRO A 274 -17.29 -7.77 12.04
N SER A 275 -18.57 -7.48 12.29
CA SER A 275 -19.05 -6.10 12.51
C SER A 275 -18.43 -5.42 13.71
N ILE A 276 -18.00 -6.21 14.71
CA ILE A 276 -17.33 -5.72 15.94
C ILE A 276 -15.82 -5.50 15.74
N ALA A 277 -15.28 -5.95 14.61
CA ALA A 277 -13.84 -5.86 14.28
C ALA A 277 -13.66 -5.56 12.79
N PRO A 278 -14.07 -4.35 12.34
CA PRO A 278 -13.92 -3.93 10.95
C PRO A 278 -12.44 -3.69 10.64
N VAL A 279 -11.84 -4.52 9.79
CA VAL A 279 -10.43 -4.38 9.37
C VAL A 279 -10.34 -3.30 8.30
N THR A 280 -9.69 -2.20 8.62
CA THR A 280 -9.61 -0.99 7.78
C THR A 280 -8.35 -0.91 6.94
N ASP A 281 -7.29 -1.61 7.37
CA ASP A 281 -6.05 -1.77 6.61
C ASP A 281 -5.45 -3.16 6.89
N ALA A 282 -4.69 -3.70 5.94
CA ALA A 282 -4.11 -5.03 6.09
C ALA A 282 -2.78 -5.14 5.33
N ALA A 283 -1.82 -5.84 5.95
CA ALA A 283 -0.57 -6.26 5.33
C ALA A 283 -0.52 -7.79 5.25
N VAL A 284 -0.37 -8.32 4.06
CA VAL A 284 -0.18 -9.76 3.80
C VAL A 284 1.27 -10.12 4.05
N MET A 285 1.52 -11.23 4.75
CA MET A 285 2.89 -11.64 5.04
C MET A 285 3.66 -11.90 3.74
N LEU A 286 4.93 -11.44 3.72
CA LEU A 286 5.80 -11.61 2.57
C LEU A 286 6.08 -13.09 2.31
N ASP A 287 6.19 -13.45 1.03
CA ASP A 287 6.79 -14.72 0.63
C ASP A 287 8.30 -14.68 0.90
N THR A 288 8.85 -15.78 1.36
CA THR A 288 10.27 -15.93 1.71
C THR A 288 10.98 -17.01 0.88
N ASN A 289 10.37 -17.47 -0.22
CA ASN A 289 10.89 -18.53 -1.09
C ASN A 289 12.03 -18.11 -2.03
#